data_1e34cfba51be1ad018e0a2ca6e096ce0
#
_entry.id   1e34cfba51be1ad018e0a2ca6e096ce0
#
_cell.length_a   1.000
_cell.length_b   1.000
_cell.length_c   1.000
_cell.angle_alpha   90.00
_cell.angle_beta   90.00
_cell.angle_gamma   90.00
#
_symmetry.space_group_name_H-M   'P 1'
#
loop_
_entity.id
_entity.type
_entity.pdbx_description
1 polymer ?
#
loop_
_entity_poly.entity_id
_entity_poly.type
_entity_poly.pdbx_seq_one_letter_code
_entity_poly.pdbx_strand_id
1 'polypeptide(L)'
;MTTINKEEIQKFSSLADEWWDVKGKFKPLHMFNPIRIEYITQMIKKYFKISDKKINPFNELKILDIGCGGGLISEPMARLGANVTGIDASEKNIKIAQIHSEENNLKINYINSSPERLKEKEEFDIILNLEIIEHVEDVKLYIDSCSKLLKKGGLMFTATLNRTVVSYIKAIVGAEYILRWLPIGTHDWNKFIRPEELEKKLSIANFKTIEIKGLEFNPFNKKWKKSDNLSVNYIICSSKI
;
A
#
# COMPACT_ATOMS: atom_id res chain seq x y z
N MET A 1 -1.22 -23.34 -0.90
CA MET A 1 -0.18 -22.30 -1.06
C MET A 1 -0.68 -21.04 -0.36
N THR A 2 0.20 -20.25 0.22
CA THR A 2 -0.14 -19.01 0.93
C THR A 2 0.84 -17.90 0.58
N THR A 3 0.35 -16.65 0.57
CA THR A 3 1.20 -15.47 0.42
C THR A 3 1.78 -14.99 1.74
N ILE A 4 1.32 -15.58 2.86
CA ILE A 4 1.63 -15.16 4.23
C ILE A 4 3.03 -15.61 4.65
N ASN A 5 3.85 -14.64 5.10
CA ASN A 5 5.09 -14.88 5.84
C ASN A 5 4.83 -14.70 7.34
N LYS A 6 4.98 -15.78 8.13
CA LYS A 6 4.66 -15.77 9.56
C LYS A 6 5.58 -14.86 10.39
N GLU A 7 6.86 -14.80 10.03
CA GLU A 7 7.85 -13.97 10.73
C GLU A 7 7.55 -12.49 10.55
N GLU A 8 7.20 -12.09 9.31
CA GLU A 8 6.78 -10.71 9.00
C GLU A 8 5.51 -10.33 9.77
N ILE A 9 4.49 -11.23 9.83
CA ILE A 9 3.28 -10.98 10.62
C ILE A 9 3.61 -10.77 12.09
N GLN A 10 4.46 -11.61 12.68
CA GLN A 10 4.83 -11.50 14.09
C GLN A 10 5.55 -10.18 14.37
N LYS A 11 6.45 -9.78 13.47
CA LYS A 11 7.19 -8.52 13.55
C LYS A 11 6.24 -7.31 13.54
N PHE A 12 5.36 -7.20 12.55
CA PHE A 12 4.41 -6.08 12.47
C PHE A 12 3.35 -6.13 13.58
N SER A 13 2.90 -7.31 14.00
CA SER A 13 1.98 -7.45 15.15
C SER A 13 2.57 -6.92 16.45
N SER A 14 3.88 -7.05 16.65
CA SER A 14 4.55 -6.54 17.86
C SER A 14 4.54 -5.00 17.94
N LEU A 15 4.37 -4.32 16.81
CA LEU A 15 4.35 -2.87 16.69
C LEU A 15 2.94 -2.28 16.62
N ALA A 16 1.90 -3.12 16.63
CA ALA A 16 0.53 -2.71 16.31
C ALA A 16 0.00 -1.54 17.16
N ASP A 17 0.34 -1.49 18.43
CA ASP A 17 -0.12 -0.43 19.34
C ASP A 17 0.41 0.97 18.98
N GLU A 18 1.44 1.04 18.13
CA GLU A 18 2.09 2.29 17.72
C GLU A 18 1.57 2.84 16.37
N TRP A 19 0.62 2.15 15.69
CA TRP A 19 0.16 2.56 14.36
C TRP A 19 -0.26 4.03 14.26
N TRP A 20 -0.93 4.56 15.27
CA TRP A 20 -1.45 5.92 15.28
C TRP A 20 -0.60 6.91 16.09
N ASP A 21 0.51 6.44 16.67
CA ASP A 21 1.49 7.36 17.27
C ASP A 21 2.34 8.03 16.18
N VAL A 22 2.04 9.29 15.88
CA VAL A 22 2.76 10.10 14.89
C VAL A 22 4.23 10.37 15.24
N LYS A 23 4.65 10.08 16.49
CA LYS A 23 6.03 10.20 16.95
C LYS A 23 6.70 8.83 17.13
N GLY A 24 5.94 7.75 17.09
CA GLY A 24 6.36 6.36 17.25
C GLY A 24 7.08 5.80 16.02
N LYS A 25 7.16 4.47 15.97
CA LYS A 25 7.89 3.73 14.91
C LYS A 25 7.27 3.88 13.52
N PHE A 26 5.97 4.20 13.44
CA PHE A 26 5.28 4.47 12.17
C PHE A 26 5.32 5.93 11.73
N LYS A 27 6.05 6.81 12.44
CA LYS A 27 6.28 8.20 12.03
C LYS A 27 6.68 8.36 10.56
N PRO A 28 7.59 7.53 9.97
CA PRO A 28 7.92 7.62 8.55
C PRO A 28 6.70 7.43 7.65
N LEU A 29 5.79 6.52 7.97
CA LEU A 29 4.56 6.30 7.20
C LEU A 29 3.61 7.50 7.32
N HIS A 30 3.46 8.07 8.52
CA HIS A 30 2.66 9.30 8.70
C HIS A 30 3.20 10.47 7.86
N MET A 31 4.51 10.59 7.71
CA MET A 31 5.13 11.61 6.86
C MET A 31 4.99 11.29 5.36
N PHE A 32 4.96 10.02 4.99
CA PHE A 32 4.97 9.54 3.61
C PHE A 32 3.56 9.44 3.01
N ASN A 33 2.55 9.04 3.82
CA ASN A 33 1.20 8.79 3.36
C ASN A 33 0.52 9.98 2.67
N PRO A 34 0.68 11.25 3.10
CA PRO A 34 0.03 12.36 2.42
C PRO A 34 0.31 12.43 0.91
N ILE A 35 1.56 12.24 0.48
CA ILE A 35 1.92 12.27 -0.94
C ILE A 35 1.40 11.04 -1.69
N ARG A 36 1.35 9.86 -1.03
CA ARG A 36 0.77 8.64 -1.62
C ARG A 36 -0.73 8.80 -1.83
N ILE A 37 -1.44 9.30 -0.80
CA ILE A 37 -2.89 9.57 -0.87
C ILE A 37 -3.20 10.57 -1.97
N GLU A 38 -2.42 11.67 -2.05
CA GLU A 38 -2.56 12.67 -3.10
C GLU A 38 -2.42 12.04 -4.49
N TYR A 39 -1.34 11.28 -4.72
CA TYR A 39 -1.08 10.60 -6.00
C TYR A 39 -2.21 9.63 -6.37
N ILE A 40 -2.58 8.74 -5.45
CA ILE A 40 -3.65 7.75 -5.64
C ILE A 40 -4.97 8.47 -5.97
N THR A 41 -5.34 9.48 -5.19
CA THR A 41 -6.57 10.25 -5.41
C THR A 41 -6.59 10.93 -6.78
N GLN A 42 -5.50 11.54 -7.20
CA GLN A 42 -5.38 12.19 -8.52
C GLN A 42 -5.53 11.16 -9.66
N MET A 43 -4.87 10.01 -9.55
CA MET A 43 -4.93 8.95 -10.56
C MET A 43 -6.34 8.36 -10.67
N ILE A 44 -7.00 8.08 -9.53
CA ILE A 44 -8.39 7.60 -9.48
C ILE A 44 -9.33 8.60 -10.16
N LYS A 45 -9.27 9.88 -9.77
CA LYS A 45 -10.11 10.93 -10.36
C LYS A 45 -9.90 11.04 -11.86
N LYS A 46 -8.65 11.07 -12.32
CA LYS A 46 -8.30 11.14 -13.74
C LYS A 46 -8.84 9.94 -14.52
N TYR A 47 -8.63 8.73 -14.00
CA TYR A 47 -9.00 7.49 -14.70
C TYR A 47 -10.51 7.31 -14.79
N PHE A 48 -11.23 7.47 -13.69
CA PHE A 48 -12.69 7.35 -13.62
C PHE A 48 -13.42 8.65 -14.00
N LYS A 49 -12.71 9.69 -14.44
CA LYS A 49 -13.26 11.00 -14.85
C LYS A 49 -14.12 11.64 -13.77
N ILE A 50 -13.69 11.56 -12.51
CA ILE A 50 -14.41 12.10 -11.37
C ILE A 50 -14.10 13.59 -11.22
N SER A 51 -15.12 14.42 -11.11
CA SER A 51 -14.99 15.87 -10.94
C SER A 51 -14.34 16.24 -9.59
N ASP A 52 -13.42 17.21 -9.62
CA ASP A 52 -12.82 17.75 -8.39
C ASP A 52 -13.80 18.49 -7.48
N LYS A 53 -14.97 18.89 -8.02
CA LYS A 53 -16.02 19.56 -7.24
C LYS A 53 -16.90 18.61 -6.43
N LYS A 54 -16.76 17.28 -6.61
CA LYS A 54 -17.58 16.30 -5.91
C LYS A 54 -17.12 16.21 -4.44
N ILE A 55 -18.04 16.38 -3.49
CA ILE A 55 -17.72 16.37 -2.04
C ILE A 55 -17.25 14.99 -1.60
N ASN A 56 -17.95 13.91 -1.99
CA ASN A 56 -17.56 12.53 -1.74
C ASN A 56 -17.17 11.87 -3.08
N PRO A 57 -15.96 12.14 -3.58
CA PRO A 57 -15.59 11.75 -4.94
C PRO A 57 -15.61 10.25 -5.18
N PHE A 58 -15.50 9.43 -4.13
CA PHE A 58 -15.36 7.98 -4.22
C PHE A 58 -16.58 7.18 -3.74
N ASN A 59 -17.75 7.83 -3.56
CA ASN A 59 -18.93 7.20 -2.97
C ASN A 59 -19.47 5.97 -3.74
N GLU A 60 -19.07 5.77 -4.98
CA GLU A 60 -19.48 4.62 -5.81
C GLU A 60 -18.38 3.57 -5.96
N LEU A 61 -17.18 3.83 -5.39
CA LEU A 61 -16.03 2.97 -5.57
C LEU A 61 -15.86 2.02 -4.39
N LYS A 62 -15.61 0.75 -4.71
CA LYS A 62 -15.21 -0.28 -3.77
C LYS A 62 -13.68 -0.40 -3.79
N ILE A 63 -13.05 -0.15 -2.67
CA ILE A 63 -11.58 -0.17 -2.52
C ILE A 63 -11.18 -1.30 -1.59
N LEU A 64 -10.23 -2.13 -2.03
CA LEU A 64 -9.55 -3.11 -1.20
C LEU A 64 -8.16 -2.58 -0.83
N ASP A 65 -7.90 -2.43 0.45
CA ASP A 65 -6.58 -2.08 1.00
C ASP A 65 -5.94 -3.34 1.59
N ILE A 66 -4.92 -3.88 0.90
CA ILE A 66 -4.26 -5.13 1.28
C ILE A 66 -3.02 -4.82 2.12
N GLY A 67 -2.92 -5.48 3.29
CA GLY A 67 -1.93 -5.13 4.30
C GLY A 67 -2.24 -3.77 4.93
N CYS A 68 -3.50 -3.53 5.25
CA CYS A 68 -3.98 -2.21 5.70
C CYS A 68 -3.36 -1.75 7.03
N GLY A 69 -2.69 -2.65 7.78
CA GLY A 69 -2.11 -2.35 9.08
C GLY A 69 -3.15 -1.76 10.03
N GLY A 70 -2.83 -0.63 10.64
CA GLY A 70 -3.74 0.14 11.50
C GLY A 70 -4.76 1.01 10.76
N GLY A 71 -4.86 0.93 9.42
CA GLY A 71 -5.86 1.66 8.63
C GLY A 71 -5.41 3.04 8.12
N LEU A 72 -4.12 3.35 8.12
CA LEU A 72 -3.57 4.67 7.75
C LEU A 72 -3.92 5.12 6.32
N ILE A 73 -4.24 4.21 5.41
CA ILE A 73 -4.69 4.52 4.05
C ILE A 73 -6.19 4.25 3.90
N SER A 74 -6.69 3.20 4.53
CA SER A 74 -8.12 2.85 4.50
C SER A 74 -9.01 4.01 4.96
N GLU A 75 -8.67 4.68 6.07
CA GLU A 75 -9.47 5.79 6.58
C GLU A 75 -9.53 7.02 5.66
N PRO A 76 -8.43 7.53 5.11
CA PRO A 76 -8.49 8.60 4.11
C PRO A 76 -9.36 8.25 2.89
N MET A 77 -9.32 7.01 2.42
CA MET A 77 -10.19 6.58 1.30
C MET A 77 -11.67 6.55 1.72
N ALA A 78 -11.97 6.09 2.92
CA ALA A 78 -13.34 6.11 3.47
C ALA A 78 -13.84 7.56 3.67
N ARG A 79 -12.99 8.49 4.14
CA ARG A 79 -13.33 9.92 4.24
C ARG A 79 -13.63 10.57 2.89
N LEU A 80 -13.07 10.05 1.79
CA LEU A 80 -13.41 10.47 0.43
C LEU A 80 -14.68 9.80 -0.09
N GLY A 81 -15.36 9.00 0.73
CA GLY A 81 -16.64 8.37 0.46
C GLY A 81 -16.57 6.95 -0.09
N ALA A 82 -15.39 6.36 -0.24
CA ALA A 82 -15.26 5.00 -0.75
C ALA A 82 -15.86 3.95 0.19
N ASN A 83 -16.39 2.86 -0.38
CA ASN A 83 -16.67 1.64 0.36
C ASN A 83 -15.38 0.84 0.49
N VAL A 84 -14.75 0.91 1.66
CA VAL A 84 -13.42 0.35 1.90
C VAL A 84 -13.51 -0.98 2.62
N THR A 85 -12.81 -1.98 2.08
CA THR A 85 -12.45 -3.22 2.78
C THR A 85 -10.94 -3.19 3.03
N GLY A 86 -10.53 -3.27 4.29
CA GLY A 86 -9.13 -3.41 4.69
C GLY A 86 -8.84 -4.84 5.09
N ILE A 87 -7.78 -5.45 4.56
CA ILE A 87 -7.35 -6.78 5.00
C ILE A 87 -5.90 -6.74 5.49
N ASP A 88 -5.64 -7.49 6.55
CA ASP A 88 -4.29 -7.69 7.10
C ASP A 88 -4.18 -9.10 7.66
N ALA A 89 -2.99 -9.70 7.54
CA ALA A 89 -2.74 -11.04 8.07
C ALA A 89 -2.56 -11.05 9.60
N SER A 90 -2.31 -9.88 10.22
CA SER A 90 -2.23 -9.70 11.67
C SER A 90 -3.61 -9.37 12.25
N GLU A 91 -4.15 -10.26 13.07
CA GLU A 91 -5.39 -9.99 13.81
C GLU A 91 -5.26 -8.75 14.72
N LYS A 92 -4.08 -8.53 15.29
CA LYS A 92 -3.83 -7.37 16.17
C LYS A 92 -3.92 -6.05 15.39
N ASN A 93 -3.36 -5.99 14.17
CA ASN A 93 -3.48 -4.82 13.31
C ASN A 93 -4.95 -4.53 12.98
N ILE A 94 -5.71 -5.56 12.63
CA ILE A 94 -7.14 -5.43 12.33
C ILE A 94 -7.92 -4.87 13.52
N LYS A 95 -7.66 -5.34 14.74
CA LYS A 95 -8.30 -4.80 15.95
C LYS A 95 -8.00 -3.33 16.18
N ILE A 96 -6.75 -2.91 16.00
CA ILE A 96 -6.36 -1.51 16.11
C ILE A 96 -7.06 -0.66 15.05
N ALA A 97 -7.09 -1.12 13.79
CA ALA A 97 -7.77 -0.43 12.70
C ALA A 97 -9.28 -0.28 12.95
N GLN A 98 -9.94 -1.32 13.47
CA GLN A 98 -11.36 -1.30 13.84
C GLN A 98 -11.63 -0.25 14.92
N ILE A 99 -10.91 -0.31 16.04
CA ILE A 99 -11.08 0.62 17.15
C ILE A 99 -10.92 2.06 16.67
N HIS A 100 -9.84 2.37 15.96
CA HIS A 100 -9.58 3.73 15.52
C HIS A 100 -10.62 4.24 14.52
N SER A 101 -11.08 3.40 13.58
CA SER A 101 -12.13 3.79 12.65
C SER A 101 -13.48 4.03 13.33
N GLU A 102 -13.84 3.23 14.35
CA GLU A 102 -15.05 3.40 15.15
C GLU A 102 -15.02 4.72 15.94
N GLU A 103 -13.90 5.03 16.60
CA GLU A 103 -13.68 6.31 17.31
C GLU A 103 -13.81 7.52 16.37
N ASN A 104 -13.47 7.35 15.10
CA ASN A 104 -13.58 8.38 14.06
C ASN A 104 -14.91 8.34 13.26
N ASN A 105 -15.89 7.52 13.67
CA ASN A 105 -17.18 7.33 12.99
C ASN A 105 -17.05 6.95 11.51
N LEU A 106 -16.05 6.16 11.15
CA LEU A 106 -15.84 5.66 9.80
C LEU A 106 -16.37 4.23 9.68
N LYS A 107 -17.08 3.96 8.59
CA LYS A 107 -17.55 2.60 8.25
C LYS A 107 -16.56 1.94 7.30
N ILE A 108 -15.71 1.08 7.82
CA ILE A 108 -14.72 0.32 7.06
C ILE A 108 -14.87 -1.15 7.43
N ASN A 109 -14.85 -2.03 6.42
CA ASN A 109 -14.91 -3.47 6.65
C ASN A 109 -13.48 -4.02 6.82
N TYR A 110 -13.05 -4.23 8.06
CA TYR A 110 -11.72 -4.80 8.34
C TYR A 110 -11.79 -6.31 8.57
N ILE A 111 -10.96 -7.08 7.87
CA ILE A 111 -10.97 -8.55 7.89
C ILE A 111 -9.55 -9.07 8.11
N ASN A 112 -9.36 -9.95 9.08
CA ASN A 112 -8.10 -10.70 9.22
C ASN A 112 -8.02 -11.77 8.14
N SER A 113 -7.33 -11.45 7.04
CA SER A 113 -7.25 -12.30 5.85
C SER A 113 -6.02 -11.97 4.99
N SER A 114 -5.87 -12.72 3.91
CA SER A 114 -4.95 -12.47 2.81
C SER A 114 -5.70 -12.55 1.47
N PRO A 115 -5.17 -11.96 0.38
CA PRO A 115 -5.92 -11.86 -0.88
C PRO A 115 -6.34 -13.21 -1.44
N GLU A 116 -5.52 -14.26 -1.30
CA GLU A 116 -5.86 -15.61 -1.79
C GLU A 116 -6.96 -16.30 -0.98
N ARG A 117 -7.30 -15.78 0.21
CA ARG A 117 -8.35 -16.33 1.10
C ARG A 117 -9.69 -15.65 0.95
N LEU A 118 -9.72 -14.46 0.33
CA LEU A 118 -10.99 -13.81 0.01
C LEU A 118 -11.76 -14.62 -1.03
N LYS A 119 -13.07 -14.78 -0.81
CA LYS A 119 -13.96 -15.57 -1.69
C LYS A 119 -14.55 -14.73 -2.81
N GLU A 120 -14.52 -13.44 -2.67
CA GLU A 120 -14.99 -12.45 -3.62
C GLU A 120 -14.23 -12.58 -4.94
N LYS A 121 -14.90 -12.34 -6.06
CA LYS A 121 -14.28 -12.26 -7.39
C LYS A 121 -14.79 -11.01 -8.08
N GLU A 122 -13.88 -10.27 -8.71
CA GLU A 122 -14.19 -9.06 -9.48
C GLU A 122 -15.11 -8.08 -8.71
N GLU A 123 -14.86 -7.96 -7.39
CA GLU A 123 -15.68 -7.16 -6.49
C GLU A 123 -15.20 -5.71 -6.40
N PHE A 124 -13.89 -5.48 -6.49
CA PHE A 124 -13.28 -4.18 -6.21
C PHE A 124 -12.98 -3.38 -7.47
N ASP A 125 -13.22 -2.08 -7.40
CA ASP A 125 -12.88 -1.13 -8.45
C ASP A 125 -11.40 -0.72 -8.34
N ILE A 126 -10.86 -0.75 -7.12
CA ILE A 126 -9.49 -0.35 -6.80
C ILE A 126 -8.88 -1.32 -5.79
N ILE A 127 -7.61 -1.67 -6.00
CA ILE A 127 -6.78 -2.39 -5.03
C ILE A 127 -5.56 -1.54 -4.69
N LEU A 128 -5.29 -1.42 -3.39
CA LEU A 128 -4.11 -0.75 -2.85
C LEU A 128 -3.17 -1.81 -2.26
N ASN A 129 -1.92 -1.83 -2.74
CA ASN A 129 -0.82 -2.69 -2.31
C ASN A 129 0.37 -1.80 -1.96
N LEU A 130 0.42 -1.27 -0.75
CA LEU A 130 1.41 -0.25 -0.38
C LEU A 130 2.40 -0.81 0.64
N GLU A 131 3.63 -1.05 0.22
CA GLU A 131 4.73 -1.65 1.01
C GLU A 131 4.36 -3.07 1.51
N ILE A 132 3.83 -3.91 0.63
CA ILE A 132 3.41 -5.28 0.96
C ILE A 132 4.11 -6.32 0.11
N ILE A 133 4.32 -6.03 -1.19
CA ILE A 133 4.75 -7.04 -2.15
C ILE A 133 6.14 -7.63 -1.83
N GLU A 134 7.01 -6.87 -1.16
CA GLU A 134 8.32 -7.30 -0.68
C GLU A 134 8.25 -8.22 0.56
N HIS A 135 7.10 -8.29 1.22
CA HIS A 135 6.89 -9.08 2.44
C HIS A 135 6.15 -10.40 2.20
N VAL A 136 5.68 -10.64 0.96
CA VAL A 136 4.95 -11.87 0.66
C VAL A 136 5.87 -13.04 0.29
N GLU A 137 5.47 -14.26 0.61
CA GLU A 137 6.22 -15.48 0.27
C GLU A 137 6.18 -15.81 -1.23
N ASP A 138 5.02 -15.63 -1.87
CA ASP A 138 4.80 -15.94 -3.27
C ASP A 138 4.19 -14.74 -3.99
N VAL A 139 5.05 -13.95 -4.63
CA VAL A 139 4.66 -12.75 -5.38
C VAL A 139 3.72 -13.09 -6.55
N LYS A 140 3.92 -14.26 -7.19
CA LYS A 140 3.05 -14.65 -8.31
C LYS A 140 1.64 -14.95 -7.82
N LEU A 141 1.50 -15.80 -6.80
CA LEU A 141 0.22 -16.12 -6.19
C LEU A 141 -0.49 -14.85 -5.69
N TYR A 142 0.27 -13.92 -5.11
CA TYR A 142 -0.23 -12.65 -4.61
C TYR A 142 -0.84 -11.81 -5.74
N ILE A 143 -0.11 -11.57 -6.81
CA ILE A 143 -0.58 -10.76 -7.96
C ILE A 143 -1.77 -11.45 -8.65
N ASP A 144 -1.72 -12.77 -8.84
CA ASP A 144 -2.82 -13.55 -9.42
C ASP A 144 -4.09 -13.44 -8.55
N SER A 145 -3.94 -13.42 -7.23
CA SER A 145 -5.06 -13.24 -6.31
C SER A 145 -5.66 -11.83 -6.38
N CYS A 146 -4.81 -10.80 -6.43
CA CYS A 146 -5.25 -9.43 -6.68
C CYS A 146 -6.00 -9.30 -8.01
N SER A 147 -5.49 -9.95 -9.07
CA SER A 147 -6.16 -9.96 -10.38
C SER A 147 -7.57 -10.55 -10.31
N LYS A 148 -7.78 -11.62 -9.53
CA LYS A 148 -9.11 -12.24 -9.36
C LYS A 148 -10.10 -11.35 -8.60
N LEU A 149 -9.63 -10.54 -7.67
CA LEU A 149 -10.45 -9.67 -6.82
C LEU A 149 -10.82 -8.36 -7.52
N LEU A 150 -9.95 -7.88 -8.41
CA LEU A 150 -10.15 -6.61 -9.13
C LEU A 150 -11.10 -6.80 -10.32
N LYS A 151 -12.03 -5.89 -10.49
CA LYS A 151 -12.89 -5.83 -11.68
C LYS A 151 -12.05 -5.57 -12.94
N LYS A 152 -12.52 -6.05 -14.09
CA LYS A 152 -11.99 -5.65 -15.38
C LYS A 152 -12.12 -4.13 -15.54
N GLY A 153 -11.05 -3.46 -15.97
CA GLY A 153 -10.95 -2.00 -15.99
C GLY A 153 -10.74 -1.34 -14.63
N GLY A 154 -10.61 -2.10 -13.55
CA GLY A 154 -10.26 -1.58 -12.23
C GLY A 154 -8.79 -1.18 -12.13
N LEU A 155 -8.43 -0.37 -11.15
CA LEU A 155 -7.08 0.10 -10.87
C LEU A 155 -6.41 -0.67 -9.73
N MET A 156 -5.14 -0.99 -9.90
CA MET A 156 -4.28 -1.44 -8.82
C MET A 156 -3.09 -0.50 -8.66
N PHE A 157 -2.85 -0.08 -7.43
CA PHE A 157 -1.67 0.68 -7.04
C PHE A 157 -0.73 -0.24 -6.27
N THR A 158 0.51 -0.36 -6.73
CA THR A 158 1.53 -1.16 -6.07
C THR A 158 2.74 -0.28 -5.77
N ALA A 159 3.01 -0.03 -4.49
CA ALA A 159 4.18 0.70 -4.03
C ALA A 159 5.15 -0.25 -3.33
N THR A 160 6.44 -0.10 -3.60
CA THR A 160 7.52 -0.89 -3.00
C THR A 160 8.88 -0.23 -3.17
N LEU A 161 9.91 -0.84 -2.63
CA LEU A 161 11.30 -0.42 -2.73
C LEU A 161 11.97 -1.02 -3.97
N ASN A 162 12.75 -0.20 -4.69
CA ASN A 162 13.52 -0.65 -5.83
C ASN A 162 14.82 -1.34 -5.40
N ARG A 163 15.20 -2.44 -6.03
CA ARG A 163 16.45 -3.16 -5.76
C ARG A 163 17.65 -2.46 -6.42
N THR A 164 18.13 -1.38 -5.80
CA THR A 164 19.28 -0.59 -6.21
C THR A 164 20.27 -0.41 -5.07
N VAL A 165 21.52 -0.03 -5.37
CA VAL A 165 22.51 0.35 -4.36
C VAL A 165 22.04 1.60 -3.60
N VAL A 166 21.38 2.54 -4.28
CA VAL A 166 20.86 3.77 -3.66
C VAL A 166 19.77 3.45 -2.65
N SER A 167 18.85 2.53 -2.96
CA SER A 167 17.82 2.11 -2.01
C SER A 167 18.43 1.37 -0.81
N TYR A 168 19.42 0.52 -1.02
CA TYR A 168 20.16 -0.12 0.08
C TYR A 168 20.72 0.92 1.05
N ILE A 169 21.43 1.92 0.52
CA ILE A 169 22.04 2.98 1.36
C ILE A 169 20.96 3.81 2.05
N LYS A 170 19.91 4.24 1.36
CA LYS A 170 18.90 5.16 1.92
C LYS A 170 17.87 4.45 2.80
N ALA A 171 17.31 3.33 2.34
CA ALA A 171 16.21 2.66 3.05
C ALA A 171 16.71 1.74 4.16
N ILE A 172 17.87 1.10 4.01
CA ILE A 172 18.42 0.22 5.04
C ILE A 172 19.42 0.99 5.89
N VAL A 173 20.57 1.40 5.33
CA VAL A 173 21.62 2.04 6.13
C VAL A 173 21.12 3.37 6.72
N GLY A 174 20.46 4.20 5.91
CA GLY A 174 19.95 5.50 6.33
C GLY A 174 18.78 5.41 7.32
N ALA A 175 17.70 4.71 6.95
CA ALA A 175 16.49 4.71 7.75
C ALA A 175 16.57 3.79 8.97
N GLU A 176 17.24 2.63 8.89
CA GLU A 176 17.30 1.68 9.99
C GLU A 176 18.50 1.93 10.93
N TYR A 177 19.70 2.18 10.39
CA TYR A 177 20.92 2.29 11.22
C TYR A 177 21.23 3.72 11.64
N ILE A 178 21.11 4.72 10.75
CA ILE A 178 21.52 6.11 11.04
C ILE A 178 20.39 6.87 11.69
N LEU A 179 19.22 6.97 11.02
CA LEU A 179 18.09 7.76 11.50
C LEU A 179 17.22 7.00 12.50
N ARG A 180 17.35 5.67 12.55
CA ARG A 180 16.55 4.77 13.40
C ARG A 180 15.05 5.04 13.29
N TRP A 181 14.61 5.39 12.09
CA TRP A 181 13.19 5.58 11.77
C TRP A 181 12.43 4.27 11.78
N LEU A 182 13.12 3.18 11.45
CA LEU A 182 12.59 1.83 11.42
C LEU A 182 13.51 0.91 12.24
N PRO A 183 12.97 -0.16 12.83
CA PRO A 183 13.78 -1.19 13.49
C PRO A 183 14.79 -1.81 12.52
N ILE A 184 16.00 -2.11 13.01
CA ILE A 184 17.02 -2.82 12.22
C ILE A 184 16.45 -4.17 11.75
N GLY A 185 16.66 -4.50 10.47
CA GLY A 185 16.13 -5.71 9.84
C GLY A 185 14.66 -5.58 9.42
N THR A 186 14.14 -4.35 9.31
CA THR A 186 12.80 -4.12 8.73
C THR A 186 12.74 -4.55 7.27
N HIS A 187 13.83 -4.31 6.52
CA HIS A 187 13.88 -4.62 5.11
C HIS A 187 14.96 -5.65 4.78
N ASP A 188 14.63 -6.56 3.86
CA ASP A 188 15.56 -7.44 3.18
C ASP A 188 15.74 -6.95 1.73
N TRP A 189 16.92 -6.41 1.41
CA TRP A 189 17.21 -5.88 0.06
C TRP A 189 17.01 -6.91 -1.05
N ASN A 190 17.20 -8.21 -0.77
CA ASN A 190 17.00 -9.27 -1.75
C ASN A 190 15.52 -9.43 -2.16
N LYS A 191 14.60 -9.00 -1.30
CA LYS A 191 13.16 -9.00 -1.54
C LYS A 191 12.67 -7.77 -2.29
N PHE A 192 13.50 -6.75 -2.44
CA PHE A 192 13.16 -5.55 -3.22
C PHE A 192 12.99 -5.94 -4.69
N ILE A 193 12.05 -5.29 -5.37
CA ILE A 193 11.67 -5.64 -6.74
C ILE A 193 11.99 -4.45 -7.66
N ARG A 194 12.64 -4.71 -8.79
CA ARG A 194 12.87 -3.67 -9.79
C ARG A 194 11.57 -3.34 -10.53
N PRO A 195 11.36 -2.07 -10.95
CA PRO A 195 10.16 -1.68 -11.69
C PRO A 195 9.87 -2.61 -12.88
N GLU A 196 10.88 -2.92 -13.70
CA GLU A 196 10.73 -3.76 -14.90
C GLU A 196 10.35 -5.21 -14.55
N GLU A 197 10.86 -5.73 -13.43
CA GLU A 197 10.50 -7.06 -12.93
C GLU A 197 9.04 -7.10 -12.48
N LEU A 198 8.59 -6.06 -11.78
CA LEU A 198 7.21 -5.94 -11.30
C LEU A 198 6.25 -5.74 -12.48
N GLU A 199 6.56 -4.85 -13.42
CA GLU A 199 5.75 -4.64 -14.63
C GLU A 199 5.55 -5.94 -15.42
N LYS A 200 6.63 -6.72 -15.59
CA LYS A 200 6.54 -8.03 -16.26
C LYS A 200 5.60 -8.97 -15.53
N LYS A 201 5.67 -9.05 -14.19
CA LYS A 201 4.79 -9.90 -13.39
C LYS A 201 3.32 -9.42 -13.47
N LEU A 202 3.09 -8.12 -13.44
CA LEU A 202 1.77 -7.51 -13.60
C LEU A 202 1.19 -7.80 -14.98
N SER A 203 1.98 -7.66 -16.04
CA SER A 203 1.56 -7.96 -17.40
C SER A 203 1.13 -9.42 -17.60
N ILE A 204 1.86 -10.38 -16.99
CA ILE A 204 1.50 -11.81 -17.03
C ILE A 204 0.14 -12.05 -16.34
N ALA A 205 -0.20 -11.27 -15.32
CA ALA A 205 -1.47 -11.36 -14.58
C ALA A 205 -2.59 -10.48 -15.16
N ASN A 206 -2.48 -10.07 -16.44
CA ASN A 206 -3.45 -9.26 -17.17
C ASN A 206 -3.61 -7.82 -16.63
N PHE A 207 -2.52 -7.23 -16.16
CA PHE A 207 -2.46 -5.80 -15.85
C PHE A 207 -1.70 -5.03 -16.92
N LYS A 208 -2.17 -3.83 -17.21
CA LYS A 208 -1.48 -2.85 -18.05
C LYS A 208 -1.01 -1.68 -17.19
N THR A 209 0.28 -1.41 -17.18
CA THR A 209 0.84 -0.22 -16.51
C THR A 209 0.30 1.06 -17.17
N ILE A 210 -0.18 1.98 -16.34
CA ILE A 210 -0.66 3.30 -16.74
C ILE A 210 0.41 4.35 -16.45
N GLU A 211 0.99 4.30 -15.24
CA GLU A 211 2.01 5.25 -14.81
C GLU A 211 2.91 4.63 -13.72
N ILE A 212 4.18 5.02 -13.73
CA ILE A 212 5.14 4.73 -12.66
C ILE A 212 5.71 6.05 -12.16
N LYS A 213 5.74 6.24 -10.84
CA LYS A 213 6.36 7.42 -10.19
C LYS A 213 7.19 7.01 -9.01
N GLY A 214 8.31 7.69 -8.85
CA GLY A 214 9.08 7.69 -7.62
C GLY A 214 8.53 8.69 -6.62
N LEU A 215 8.81 8.46 -5.35
CA LEU A 215 8.47 9.38 -4.26
C LEU A 215 9.74 9.72 -3.50
N GLU A 216 10.16 10.98 -3.54
CA GLU A 216 11.43 11.43 -2.97
C GLU A 216 11.22 12.28 -1.72
N PHE A 217 11.99 11.97 -0.68
CA PHE A 217 12.08 12.81 0.51
C PHE A 217 13.11 13.91 0.31
N ASN A 218 12.71 15.16 0.53
CA ASN A 218 13.63 16.30 0.56
C ASN A 218 14.01 16.59 2.02
N PRO A 219 15.27 16.36 2.42
CA PRO A 219 15.70 16.54 3.81
C PRO A 219 15.73 18.01 4.26
N PHE A 220 15.84 18.97 3.33
CA PHE A 220 15.91 20.40 3.66
C PHE A 220 14.56 20.95 4.14
N ASN A 221 13.47 20.61 3.45
CA ASN A 221 12.12 21.03 3.83
C ASN A 221 11.29 19.95 4.51
N LYS A 222 11.87 18.75 4.73
CA LYS A 222 11.24 17.58 5.35
C LYS A 222 9.93 17.16 4.68
N LYS A 223 9.81 17.34 3.36
CA LYS A 223 8.62 16.99 2.59
C LYS A 223 8.91 15.92 1.55
N TRP A 224 7.93 15.10 1.30
CA TRP A 224 7.91 14.17 0.19
C TRP A 224 7.37 14.84 -1.07
N LYS A 225 7.86 14.45 -2.23
CA LYS A 225 7.39 14.91 -3.55
C LYS A 225 7.34 13.77 -4.55
N LYS A 226 6.48 13.88 -5.54
CA LYS A 226 6.49 13.01 -6.72
C LYS A 226 7.74 13.29 -7.56
N SER A 227 8.31 12.23 -8.13
CA SER A 227 9.55 12.30 -8.93
C SER A 227 9.51 11.27 -10.04
N ASP A 228 10.27 11.50 -11.10
CA ASP A 228 10.56 10.48 -12.13
C ASP A 228 11.76 9.60 -11.74
N ASN A 229 12.43 9.93 -10.64
CA ASN A 229 13.53 9.13 -10.11
C ASN A 229 12.98 7.94 -9.31
N LEU A 230 13.18 6.74 -9.82
CA LEU A 230 12.74 5.47 -9.25
C LEU A 230 13.80 4.78 -8.39
N SER A 231 14.91 5.46 -8.07
CA SER A 231 16.09 4.80 -7.50
C SER A 231 15.90 4.24 -6.08
N VAL A 232 14.90 4.69 -5.31
CA VAL A 232 14.69 4.24 -3.92
C VAL A 232 13.37 3.50 -3.80
N ASN A 233 12.27 4.19 -4.01
CA ASN A 233 10.93 3.65 -3.98
C ASN A 233 10.15 4.08 -5.23
N TYR A 234 9.10 3.37 -5.51
CA TYR A 234 8.21 3.70 -6.62
C TYR A 234 6.80 3.20 -6.36
N ILE A 235 5.86 3.81 -7.06
CA ILE A 235 4.47 3.37 -7.11
C ILE A 235 4.06 3.17 -8.57
N ILE A 236 3.50 2.00 -8.86
CA ILE A 236 2.91 1.68 -10.16
C ILE A 236 1.39 1.79 -10.04
N CYS A 237 0.78 2.57 -10.93
CA CYS A 237 -0.64 2.52 -11.21
C CYS A 237 -0.86 1.63 -12.43
N SER A 238 -1.63 0.57 -12.29
CA SER A 238 -1.97 -0.37 -13.37
C SER A 238 -3.47 -0.60 -13.45
N SER A 239 -3.98 -0.97 -14.65
CA SER A 239 -5.38 -1.37 -14.84
C SER A 239 -5.47 -2.83 -15.26
N LYS A 240 -6.49 -3.54 -14.77
CA LYS A 240 -6.82 -4.89 -15.25
C LYS A 240 -7.46 -4.83 -16.64
N ILE A 241 -6.94 -5.59 -17.61
CA ILE A 241 -7.44 -5.69 -18.98
C ILE A 241 -8.37 -6.91 -19.20
#